data_b134a6536cff05332d1341cb19ed372f
#
_entry.id   b134a6536cff05332d1341cb19ed372f
#
_cell.length_a   1.000
_cell.length_b   1.000
_cell.length_c   1.000
_cell.angle_alpha   90.00
_cell.angle_beta   90.00
_cell.angle_gamma   90.00
#
_symmetry.space_group_name_H-M   'P 1'
#
loop_
_entity.id
_entity.type
_entity.pdbx_description
1 polymer ?
#
loop_
_entity_poly.entity_id
_entity_poly.type
_entity_poly.pdbx_seq_one_letter_code
_entity_poly.pdbx_strand_id
1 'polypeptide(L)'
;AEWEKAARGTDGRRFPWGNEFDIKKTNALGAYNGLLPAGSFEEGKSPYGVYDMAGNVQEWVEDWYKPYPGNDFKDKDYGEQRKVVRGGGWGGMGHYSLQVYVRTSFRNTALPDGRYNDVGFRCAK
;
A
#
# COMPACT_ATOMS: atom_id res chain seq x y z
N ALA A 1 -3.82 -6.27 -9.30
CA ALA A 1 -3.13 -7.57 -9.21
C ALA A 1 -1.61 -7.43 -9.28
N GLU A 2 -1.07 -6.70 -10.24
CA GLU A 2 0.36 -6.54 -10.48
C GLU A 2 1.10 -5.95 -9.28
N TRP A 3 0.58 -4.87 -8.71
CA TRP A 3 1.15 -4.23 -7.52
C TRP A 3 1.27 -5.22 -6.36
N GLU A 4 0.19 -5.96 -6.07
CA GLU A 4 0.17 -6.94 -4.99
C GLU A 4 1.17 -8.08 -5.24
N LYS A 5 1.26 -8.55 -6.47
CA LYS A 5 2.26 -9.55 -6.86
C LYS A 5 3.68 -9.05 -6.63
N ALA A 6 3.98 -7.81 -7.03
CA ALA A 6 5.28 -7.20 -6.82
C ALA A 6 5.62 -7.05 -5.33
N ALA A 7 4.61 -6.76 -4.49
CA ALA A 7 4.79 -6.58 -3.05
C ALA A 7 4.99 -7.88 -2.29
N ARG A 8 4.20 -8.93 -2.60
CA ARG A 8 4.13 -10.12 -1.75
C ARG A 8 4.79 -11.38 -2.33
N GLY A 9 5.10 -11.39 -3.61
CA GLY A 9 5.65 -12.58 -4.26
C GLY A 9 4.62 -13.70 -4.42
N THR A 10 5.02 -14.93 -4.13
CA THR A 10 4.22 -16.15 -4.38
C THR A 10 3.74 -16.87 -3.12
N ASP A 11 4.24 -16.52 -1.95
CA ASP A 11 3.97 -17.24 -0.70
C ASP A 11 2.83 -16.63 0.16
N GLY A 12 2.20 -15.56 -0.33
CA GLY A 12 1.06 -14.95 0.37
C GLY A 12 1.41 -14.18 1.64
N ARG A 13 2.66 -13.75 1.80
CA ARG A 13 3.12 -13.01 2.98
C ARG A 13 2.34 -11.72 3.22
N ARG A 14 2.25 -11.33 4.49
CA ARG A 14 1.49 -10.14 4.91
C ARG A 14 2.18 -8.83 4.56
N PHE A 15 3.50 -8.80 4.66
CA PHE A 15 4.33 -7.63 4.37
C PHE A 15 5.37 -7.99 3.31
N PRO A 16 5.97 -7.02 2.63
CA PRO A 16 6.97 -7.32 1.60
C PRO A 16 8.14 -8.18 2.10
N TRP A 17 8.52 -8.02 3.37
CA TRP A 17 9.64 -8.73 4.00
C TRP A 17 9.24 -10.04 4.71
N GLY A 18 7.95 -10.34 4.85
CA GLY A 18 7.49 -11.55 5.55
C GLY A 18 6.16 -11.38 6.26
N ASN A 19 5.91 -12.19 7.30
CA ASN A 19 4.62 -12.22 8.00
C ASN A 19 4.58 -11.40 9.30
N GLU A 20 5.74 -11.03 9.84
CA GLU A 20 5.83 -10.23 11.07
C GLU A 20 6.03 -8.75 10.73
N PHE A 21 5.26 -7.89 11.40
CA PHE A 21 5.47 -6.45 11.26
C PHE A 21 6.78 -6.03 11.93
N ASP A 22 7.56 -5.20 11.22
CA ASP A 22 8.79 -4.62 11.74
C ASP A 22 8.90 -3.16 11.32
N ILE A 23 8.74 -2.26 12.29
CA ILE A 23 8.81 -0.80 12.05
C ILE A 23 10.19 -0.34 11.53
N LYS A 24 11.23 -1.13 11.73
CA LYS A 24 12.57 -0.82 11.23
C LYS A 24 12.71 -1.03 9.71
N LYS A 25 11.70 -1.63 9.08
CA LYS A 25 11.71 -1.97 7.65
C LYS A 25 10.81 -1.06 6.81
N THR A 26 10.21 -0.04 7.42
CA THR A 26 9.24 0.80 6.73
C THR A 26 9.10 2.18 7.36
N ASN A 27 8.73 3.16 6.55
CA ASN A 27 8.27 4.46 7.02
C ASN A 27 6.73 4.41 7.18
N ALA A 28 6.27 4.05 8.36
CA ALA A 28 4.86 3.90 8.65
C ALA A 28 4.54 4.26 10.11
N LEU A 29 3.27 4.29 10.44
CA LEU A 29 2.75 4.49 11.81
C LEU A 29 3.26 5.77 12.50
N GLY A 30 3.67 6.78 11.72
CA GLY A 30 4.21 8.02 12.26
C GLY A 30 5.59 7.91 12.89
N ALA A 31 6.35 6.87 12.59
CA ALA A 31 7.70 6.67 13.11
C ALA A 31 8.65 7.80 12.68
N TYR A 32 8.36 8.42 11.55
CA TYR A 32 9.07 9.58 11.02
C TYR A 32 8.07 10.69 10.72
N ASN A 33 8.50 11.95 10.75
CA ASN A 33 7.61 13.10 10.56
C ASN A 33 7.45 13.50 9.08
N GLY A 34 7.28 12.55 8.19
CA GLY A 34 7.08 12.86 6.78
C GLY A 34 7.68 11.81 5.86
N LEU A 35 7.83 12.19 4.62
CA LEU A 35 8.41 11.34 3.59
C LEU A 35 9.90 11.14 3.81
N LEU A 36 10.38 9.95 3.49
CA LEU A 36 11.79 9.63 3.39
C LEU A 36 12.19 9.42 1.93
N PRO A 37 13.47 9.55 1.60
CA PRO A 37 13.95 9.21 0.25
C PRO A 37 13.57 7.77 -0.13
N ALA A 38 13.21 7.58 -1.40
CA ALA A 38 12.91 6.25 -1.93
C ALA A 38 14.11 5.31 -1.71
N GLY A 39 13.83 4.07 -1.32
CA GLY A 39 14.86 3.07 -1.07
C GLY A 39 15.56 3.18 0.29
N SER A 40 15.00 3.91 1.25
CA SER A 40 15.61 4.07 2.58
C SER A 40 15.69 2.78 3.40
N PHE A 41 14.90 1.76 3.07
CA PHE A 41 14.81 0.52 3.86
C PHE A 41 15.26 -0.68 3.04
N GLU A 42 16.53 -1.02 3.12
CA GLU A 42 17.10 -2.18 2.41
C GLU A 42 16.40 -3.49 2.79
N GLU A 43 16.12 -3.68 4.09
CA GLU A 43 15.47 -4.89 4.59
C GLU A 43 13.94 -4.89 4.40
N GLY A 44 13.38 -3.80 3.91
CA GLY A 44 11.94 -3.66 3.61
C GLY A 44 11.55 -4.05 2.19
N LYS A 45 12.50 -4.51 1.39
CA LYS A 45 12.24 -4.91 0.00
C LYS A 45 11.29 -6.10 -0.12
N SER A 46 10.56 -6.13 -1.22
CA SER A 46 9.76 -7.28 -1.61
C SER A 46 10.64 -8.46 -2.06
N PRO A 47 10.06 -9.67 -2.25
CA PRO A 47 10.81 -10.81 -2.80
C PRO A 47 11.49 -10.54 -4.15
N TYR A 48 10.96 -9.59 -4.90
CA TYR A 48 11.51 -9.17 -6.19
C TYR A 48 12.48 -7.98 -6.09
N GLY A 49 12.84 -7.57 -4.87
CA GLY A 49 13.75 -6.47 -4.66
C GLY A 49 13.13 -5.07 -4.84
N VAL A 50 11.81 -4.96 -4.80
CA VAL A 50 11.11 -3.68 -4.95
C VAL A 50 11.04 -2.96 -3.61
N TYR A 51 11.51 -1.72 -3.58
CA TYR A 51 11.50 -0.88 -2.39
C TYR A 51 10.15 -0.22 -2.14
N ASP A 52 9.89 0.13 -0.88
CA ASP A 52 8.77 0.98 -0.44
C ASP A 52 7.38 0.46 -0.85
N MET A 53 7.22 -0.86 -0.91
CA MET A 53 5.92 -1.50 -1.13
C MET A 53 5.05 -1.53 0.14
N ALA A 54 5.56 -1.01 1.24
CA ALA A 54 4.84 -0.80 2.50
C ALA A 54 5.34 0.50 3.13
N GLY A 55 4.44 1.43 3.37
CA GLY A 55 4.77 2.74 3.96
C GLY A 55 5.33 3.75 2.96
N ASN A 56 5.80 4.85 3.49
CA ASN A 56 6.25 6.05 2.82
C ASN A 56 5.09 6.79 2.12
N VAL A 57 4.67 6.34 0.93
CA VAL A 57 3.47 6.84 0.26
C VAL A 57 2.56 5.68 -0.14
N GLN A 58 1.27 5.92 -0.12
CA GLN A 58 0.32 5.08 -0.82
C GLN A 58 0.51 5.26 -2.33
N GLU A 59 0.27 4.22 -3.09
CA GLU A 59 0.51 4.24 -4.52
C GLU A 59 -0.76 4.01 -5.32
N TRP A 60 -1.00 4.89 -6.29
CA TRP A 60 -2.07 4.69 -7.25
C TRP A 60 -1.84 3.41 -8.03
N VAL A 61 -2.93 2.63 -8.21
CA VAL A 61 -2.95 1.53 -9.17
C VAL A 61 -4.04 1.79 -10.21
N GLU A 62 -3.99 1.06 -11.31
CA GLU A 62 -4.94 1.24 -12.42
C GLU A 62 -6.37 0.87 -12.03
N ASP A 63 -6.55 -0.06 -11.11
CA ASP A 63 -7.84 -0.62 -10.76
C ASP A 63 -8.81 0.40 -10.17
N TRP A 64 -10.06 0.33 -10.61
CA TRP A 64 -11.18 0.88 -9.88
C TRP A 64 -11.46 0.05 -8.63
N TYR A 65 -11.99 0.68 -7.58
CA TYR A 65 -12.39 -0.03 -6.37
C TYR A 65 -13.66 -0.83 -6.63
N LYS A 66 -13.49 -2.09 -6.95
CA LYS A 66 -14.56 -3.06 -7.24
C LYS A 66 -14.45 -4.28 -6.33
N PRO A 67 -15.54 -5.02 -6.11
CA PRO A 67 -15.45 -6.29 -5.40
C PRO A 67 -14.57 -7.27 -6.16
N TYR A 68 -13.89 -8.15 -5.42
CA TYR A 68 -13.22 -9.28 -6.05
C TYR A 68 -14.26 -10.25 -6.64
N PRO A 69 -13.92 -10.98 -7.71
CA PRO A 69 -14.79 -11.99 -8.27
C PRO A 69 -15.30 -12.97 -7.20
N GLY A 70 -16.62 -13.20 -7.19
CA GLY A 70 -17.27 -14.07 -6.21
C GLY A 70 -17.54 -13.44 -4.83
N ASN A 71 -17.22 -12.17 -4.64
CA ASN A 71 -17.54 -11.45 -3.41
C ASN A 71 -18.91 -10.77 -3.51
N ASP A 72 -19.85 -11.18 -2.67
CA ASP A 72 -21.23 -10.64 -2.61
C ASP A 72 -21.37 -9.45 -1.66
N PHE A 73 -20.30 -9.09 -0.94
CA PHE A 73 -20.31 -7.93 -0.05
C PHE A 73 -20.55 -6.65 -0.86
N LYS A 74 -21.44 -5.81 -0.35
CA LYS A 74 -21.79 -4.53 -1.00
C LYS A 74 -21.14 -3.38 -0.25
N ASP A 75 -20.45 -2.53 -0.98
CA ASP A 75 -19.86 -1.30 -0.47
C ASP A 75 -20.34 -0.15 -1.36
N LYS A 76 -20.76 0.96 -0.74
CA LYS A 76 -21.22 2.16 -1.45
C LYS A 76 -20.14 2.77 -2.38
N ASP A 77 -18.89 2.52 -2.08
CA ASP A 77 -17.74 3.04 -2.82
C ASP A 77 -17.31 2.13 -3.98
N TYR A 78 -17.95 0.98 -4.13
CA TYR A 78 -17.69 0.09 -5.28
C TYR A 78 -18.17 0.71 -6.59
N GLY A 79 -17.49 0.36 -7.67
CA GLY A 79 -17.79 0.79 -9.02
C GLY A 79 -16.69 1.65 -9.63
N GLU A 80 -17.03 2.45 -10.61
CA GLU A 80 -16.08 3.36 -11.28
C GLU A 80 -16.12 4.77 -10.66
N GLN A 81 -16.04 4.84 -9.35
CA GLN A 81 -16.11 6.07 -8.57
C GLN A 81 -14.79 6.38 -7.86
N ARG A 82 -14.11 5.33 -7.36
CA ARG A 82 -12.86 5.46 -6.60
C ARG A 82 -11.78 4.57 -7.18
N LYS A 83 -10.59 5.09 -7.25
CA LYS A 83 -9.39 4.34 -7.59
C LYS A 83 -8.81 3.67 -6.35
N VAL A 84 -8.17 2.53 -6.55
CA VAL A 84 -7.44 1.85 -5.49
C VAL A 84 -6.07 2.50 -5.29
N VAL A 85 -5.69 2.67 -4.03
CA VAL A 85 -4.34 3.01 -3.60
C VAL A 85 -3.82 1.93 -2.66
N ARG A 86 -2.53 1.67 -2.70
CA ARG A 86 -1.89 0.55 -2.03
C ARG A 86 -0.66 0.99 -1.23
N GLY A 87 -0.22 0.15 -0.30
CA GLY A 87 1.06 0.28 0.38
C GLY A 87 1.02 1.01 1.71
N GLY A 88 0.00 1.81 1.98
CA GLY A 88 -0.05 2.67 3.16
C GLY A 88 0.93 3.84 3.08
N GLY A 89 0.67 4.89 3.84
CA GLY A 89 1.50 6.09 3.91
C GLY A 89 2.35 6.16 5.18
N TRP A 90 3.14 7.21 5.29
CA TRP A 90 4.03 7.48 6.43
C TRP A 90 3.28 7.87 7.70
N GLY A 91 2.03 8.31 7.56
CA GLY A 91 1.29 8.96 8.65
C GLY A 91 1.06 8.09 9.88
N GLY A 92 0.96 8.74 11.02
CA GLY A 92 0.76 8.11 12.32
C GLY A 92 -0.53 8.49 13.00
N MET A 93 -1.42 9.22 12.33
CA MET A 93 -2.68 9.68 12.92
C MET A 93 -3.89 8.99 12.29
N GLY A 94 -4.94 8.83 13.08
CA GLY A 94 -6.16 8.19 12.62
C GLY A 94 -5.96 6.73 12.22
N HIS A 95 -6.64 6.32 11.17
CA HIS A 95 -6.58 4.95 10.71
C HIS A 95 -5.20 4.53 10.16
N TYR A 96 -4.36 5.47 9.75
CA TYR A 96 -3.00 5.17 9.27
C TYR A 96 -2.04 4.71 10.38
N SER A 97 -2.43 4.80 11.64
CA SER A 97 -1.64 4.29 12.76
C SER A 97 -1.68 2.76 12.90
N LEU A 98 -2.47 2.07 12.11
CA LEU A 98 -2.61 0.63 12.18
C LEU A 98 -1.75 -0.07 11.12
N GLN A 99 -0.98 -1.07 11.55
CA GLN A 99 -0.12 -1.85 10.65
C GLN A 99 -0.89 -2.58 9.53
N VAL A 100 -2.19 -2.76 9.68
CA VAL A 100 -3.03 -3.37 8.64
C VAL A 100 -2.98 -2.59 7.32
N TYR A 101 -2.79 -1.28 7.39
CA TYR A 101 -2.79 -0.42 6.20
C TYR A 101 -1.55 -0.57 5.33
N VAL A 102 -0.48 -1.16 5.86
CA VAL A 102 0.75 -1.43 5.10
C VAL A 102 0.88 -2.90 4.68
N ARG A 103 -0.15 -3.71 4.89
CA ARG A 103 -0.16 -5.08 4.37
C ARG A 103 -0.21 -5.10 2.86
N THR A 104 0.43 -6.10 2.27
CA THR A 104 0.47 -6.31 0.81
C THR A 104 -0.90 -6.47 0.18
N SER A 105 -1.86 -7.01 0.92
CA SER A 105 -3.23 -7.26 0.44
C SER A 105 -4.20 -6.09 0.68
N PHE A 106 -3.82 -5.10 1.49
CA PHE A 106 -4.74 -4.02 1.82
C PHE A 106 -5.01 -3.12 0.61
N ARG A 107 -6.28 -2.81 0.40
CA ARG A 107 -6.73 -1.83 -0.59
C ARG A 107 -7.35 -0.63 0.12
N ASN A 108 -6.79 0.53 -0.09
CA ASN A 108 -7.43 1.79 0.25
C ASN A 108 -7.99 2.42 -1.01
N THR A 109 -8.76 3.50 -0.88
CA THR A 109 -9.39 4.16 -2.02
C THR A 109 -9.17 5.66 -1.98
N ALA A 110 -9.12 6.26 -3.16
CA ALA A 110 -9.05 7.71 -3.31
C ALA A 110 -9.88 8.15 -4.51
N LEU A 111 -10.34 9.41 -4.48
CA LEU A 111 -11.00 10.02 -5.62
C LEU A 111 -9.99 10.16 -6.77
N PRO A 112 -10.38 9.88 -8.03
CA PRO A 112 -9.45 9.87 -9.16
C PRO A 112 -8.70 11.19 -9.40
N ASP A 113 -9.33 12.30 -9.05
CA ASP A 113 -8.79 13.65 -9.16
C ASP A 113 -8.22 14.19 -7.84
N GLY A 114 -8.20 13.37 -6.79
CA GLY A 114 -7.71 13.73 -5.47
C GLY A 114 -6.19 13.97 -5.47
N ARG A 115 -5.77 14.92 -4.63
CA ARG A 115 -4.34 15.21 -4.39
C ARG A 115 -4.08 15.12 -2.91
N TYR A 116 -3.11 14.29 -2.55
CA TYR A 116 -2.78 13.96 -1.16
C TYR A 116 -1.27 14.01 -0.96
N ASN A 117 -0.84 14.41 0.23
CA ASN A 117 0.58 14.51 0.57
C ASN A 117 1.26 13.17 0.87
N ASP A 118 0.47 12.11 0.94
CA ASP A 118 0.93 10.75 1.22
C ASP A 118 0.58 9.75 0.11
N VAL A 119 0.22 10.24 -1.07
CA VAL A 119 -0.12 9.40 -2.23
C VAL A 119 0.75 9.77 -3.42
N GLY A 120 1.37 8.77 -4.01
CA GLY A 120 2.21 8.87 -5.18
C GLY A 120 1.94 7.76 -6.17
N PHE A 121 2.87 7.52 -7.07
CA PHE A 121 2.77 6.43 -8.05
C PHE A 121 4.16 5.94 -8.43
N ARG A 122 4.19 4.76 -9.01
CA ARG A 122 5.38 4.25 -9.71
C ARG A 122 4.98 3.69 -11.06
N CYS A 123 5.90 3.78 -12.01
CA CYS A 123 5.73 3.17 -13.32
C CYS A 123 6.04 1.67 -13.25
N ALA A 124 5.30 0.90 -14.05
CA ALA A 124 5.54 -0.52 -14.26
C ALA A 124 5.64 -0.80 -15.76
N LYS A 125 6.45 -1.79 -16.08
CA LYS A 125 6.59 -2.30 -17.44
C LYS A 125 6.09 -3.71 -17.53
#